data_e0d17f4d31c6d4db3bc1802270b8c076
#
_entry.id   e0d17f4d31c6d4db3bc1802270b8c076
#
_cell.length_a   1.000
_cell.length_b   1.000
_cell.length_c   1.000
_cell.angle_alpha   90.00
_cell.angle_beta   90.00
_cell.angle_gamma   90.00
#
_symmetry.space_group_name_H-M   'P 1'
#
loop_
_entity.id
_entity.type
_entity.pdbx_description
1 polymer ?
#
loop_
_entity_poly.entity_id
_entity_poly.type
_entity_poly.pdbx_seq_one_letter_code
_entity_poly.pdbx_strand_id
1 'polypeptide(L)'
;MPESTLGVGIVGVSPDRGWAATAHIPALRALPTYEIRALSAHSPQSARAAGDRFGVSAVFTDHEQMVTRPDIDVVAVTVKVPHHRELVSAAVAAGKAVYCEWPLGRDFDDARVMATLAADHGVRTAVGLQARQAPAIGLVQQLLADGYVGEVLSTTVVGLSVPGGFVGRPNAYMLDKANGANLLTISVGHSLDVLNHVLGEFVELSAVSDLRRPRITIEETGEQVLKTAADQIAVIGTLTSGATASIHIREAVAGGTGYLWEINGTEGTLRITADAAHPQIFPLTVAGARGRGEPAELAVPAELTQKWPTLTGLQGTPAYNVGRAYAAFAADLDNGTRGHAVPDFADAVQRHEVIAAIERSAASGERVKM
;
A
#
# COMPACT_ATOMS: atom_id res chain seq x y z
N MET A 1 5.84 33.23 2.37
CA MET A 1 4.74 33.30 1.37
C MET A 1 4.22 31.88 1.26
N PRO A 2 2.94 31.60 1.22
CA PRO A 2 2.53 30.25 0.89
C PRO A 2 3.04 29.93 -0.51
N GLU A 3 3.91 28.95 -0.61
CA GLU A 3 4.29 28.32 -1.85
C GLU A 3 3.01 27.88 -2.58
N SER A 4 3.03 27.91 -3.90
CA SER A 4 1.86 27.62 -4.72
C SER A 4 1.26 26.26 -4.33
N THR A 5 -0.03 26.25 -4.01
CA THR A 5 -0.77 25.03 -3.70
C THR A 5 -0.71 24.07 -4.89
N LEU A 6 -0.35 22.82 -4.65
CA LEU A 6 -0.27 21.76 -5.66
C LEU A 6 -1.69 21.34 -6.08
N GLY A 7 -2.00 21.48 -7.37
CA GLY A 7 -3.26 21.06 -7.95
C GLY A 7 -3.31 19.56 -8.18
N VAL A 8 -4.34 18.89 -7.66
CA VAL A 8 -4.50 17.43 -7.78
C VAL A 8 -5.67 17.08 -8.68
N GLY A 9 -5.42 16.24 -9.68
CA GLY A 9 -6.43 15.51 -10.43
C GLY A 9 -6.56 14.08 -9.93
N ILE A 10 -7.77 13.63 -9.59
CA ILE A 10 -7.99 12.25 -9.09
C ILE A 10 -8.73 11.45 -10.15
N VAL A 11 -8.17 10.30 -10.54
CA VAL A 11 -8.79 9.35 -11.47
C VAL A 11 -9.37 8.16 -10.70
N GLY A 12 -10.62 7.79 -11.00
CA GLY A 12 -11.29 6.64 -10.38
C GLY A 12 -12.22 7.00 -9.24
N VAL A 13 -12.76 8.22 -9.24
CA VAL A 13 -13.66 8.69 -8.17
C VAL A 13 -15.06 8.13 -8.34
N SER A 14 -15.63 7.63 -7.24
CA SER A 14 -17.06 7.31 -7.12
C SER A 14 -17.68 8.19 -6.02
N PRO A 15 -18.92 8.69 -6.18
CA PRO A 15 -19.52 9.55 -5.16
C PRO A 15 -19.74 8.86 -3.83
N ASP A 16 -20.07 7.56 -3.84
CA ASP A 16 -20.57 6.87 -2.66
C ASP A 16 -19.59 5.84 -2.07
N ARG A 17 -18.51 5.51 -2.79
CA ARG A 17 -17.61 4.40 -2.41
C ARG A 17 -16.24 4.52 -3.03
N GLY A 18 -15.36 3.58 -2.65
CA GLY A 18 -14.02 3.41 -3.22
C GLY A 18 -12.94 4.18 -2.47
N TRP A 19 -11.72 3.81 -2.78
CA TRP A 19 -10.55 4.27 -2.04
C TRP A 19 -10.30 5.77 -2.18
N ALA A 20 -10.58 6.34 -3.35
CA ALA A 20 -10.53 7.79 -3.53
C ALA A 20 -11.41 8.55 -2.52
N ALA A 21 -12.67 8.11 -2.35
CA ALA A 21 -13.63 8.76 -1.48
C ALA A 21 -13.31 8.57 0.02
N THR A 22 -12.80 7.39 0.40
CA THR A 22 -12.56 7.04 1.81
C THR A 22 -11.17 7.42 2.31
N ALA A 23 -10.17 7.53 1.43
CA ALA A 23 -8.79 7.78 1.81
C ALA A 23 -8.20 9.04 1.18
N HIS A 24 -8.18 9.16 -0.17
CA HIS A 24 -7.47 10.25 -0.84
C HIS A 24 -8.12 11.62 -0.63
N ILE A 25 -9.44 11.72 -0.86
CA ILE A 25 -10.13 13.01 -0.75
C ILE A 25 -10.07 13.57 0.68
N PRO A 26 -10.36 12.80 1.75
CA PRO A 26 -10.19 13.29 3.11
C PRO A 26 -8.75 13.67 3.44
N ALA A 27 -7.77 12.89 2.98
CA ALA A 27 -6.35 13.14 3.19
C ALA A 27 -5.91 14.47 2.55
N LEU A 28 -6.20 14.66 1.27
CA LEU A 28 -5.84 15.86 0.53
C LEU A 28 -6.49 17.13 1.10
N ARG A 29 -7.75 17.03 1.54
CA ARG A 29 -8.47 18.16 2.17
C ARG A 29 -7.90 18.58 3.52
N ALA A 30 -7.26 17.66 4.24
CA ALA A 30 -6.60 17.97 5.50
C ALA A 30 -5.22 18.60 5.33
N LEU A 31 -4.71 18.68 4.09
CA LEU A 31 -3.37 19.19 3.77
C LEU A 31 -3.49 20.50 3.00
N PRO A 32 -3.14 21.66 3.57
CA PRO A 32 -3.24 22.96 2.91
C PRO A 32 -2.29 23.09 1.70
N THR A 33 -1.31 22.22 1.59
CA THR A 33 -0.37 22.15 0.44
C THR A 33 -1.05 21.67 -0.84
N TYR A 34 -2.22 21.02 -0.76
CA TYR A 34 -2.91 20.44 -1.90
C TYR A 34 -4.29 21.05 -2.12
N GLU A 35 -4.69 21.11 -3.38
CA GLU A 35 -6.05 21.47 -3.81
C GLU A 35 -6.57 20.46 -4.82
N ILE A 36 -7.73 19.86 -4.57
CA ILE A 36 -8.37 18.96 -5.54
C ILE A 36 -9.02 19.82 -6.62
N ARG A 37 -8.42 19.85 -7.81
CA ARG A 37 -8.86 20.71 -8.93
C ARG A 37 -9.66 19.98 -9.98
N ALA A 38 -9.54 18.66 -10.07
CA ALA A 38 -10.29 17.88 -11.05
C ALA A 38 -10.55 16.45 -10.57
N LEU A 39 -11.68 15.88 -11.02
CA LEU A 39 -12.05 14.49 -10.80
C LEU A 39 -12.34 13.81 -12.13
N SER A 40 -11.92 12.55 -12.28
CA SER A 40 -12.29 11.72 -13.42
C SER A 40 -13.01 10.44 -12.97
N ALA A 41 -14.10 10.08 -13.63
CA ALA A 41 -14.90 8.91 -13.36
C ALA A 41 -15.35 8.24 -14.67
N HIS A 42 -15.78 6.98 -14.60
CA HIS A 42 -16.07 6.12 -15.75
C HIS A 42 -17.29 6.55 -16.60
N SER A 43 -18.15 7.41 -16.08
CA SER A 43 -19.34 7.88 -16.80
C SER A 43 -19.67 9.35 -16.49
N PRO A 44 -20.36 10.07 -17.40
CA PRO A 44 -20.75 11.47 -17.17
C PRO A 44 -21.64 11.63 -15.93
N GLN A 45 -22.50 10.66 -15.64
CA GLN A 45 -23.36 10.68 -14.47
C GLN A 45 -22.52 10.55 -13.19
N SER A 46 -21.60 9.56 -13.13
CA SER A 46 -20.72 9.35 -11.97
C SER A 46 -19.78 10.54 -11.76
N ALA A 47 -19.26 11.13 -12.85
CA ALA A 47 -18.37 12.30 -12.78
C ALA A 47 -19.10 13.50 -12.17
N ARG A 48 -20.31 13.82 -12.66
CA ARG A 48 -21.14 14.91 -12.10
C ARG A 48 -21.48 14.66 -10.63
N ALA A 49 -21.98 13.46 -10.30
CA ALA A 49 -22.33 13.11 -8.92
C ALA A 49 -21.12 13.20 -7.98
N ALA A 50 -19.93 12.81 -8.43
CA ALA A 50 -18.69 12.99 -7.66
C ALA A 50 -18.32 14.47 -7.51
N GLY A 51 -18.44 15.26 -8.58
CA GLY A 51 -18.24 16.71 -8.53
C GLY A 51 -19.13 17.40 -7.50
N ASP A 52 -20.45 17.12 -7.56
CA ASP A 52 -21.44 17.66 -6.61
C ASP A 52 -21.14 17.21 -5.17
N ARG A 53 -20.84 15.92 -4.97
CA ARG A 53 -20.53 15.34 -3.65
C ARG A 53 -19.30 15.96 -3.02
N PHE A 54 -18.27 16.17 -3.82
CA PHE A 54 -16.97 16.63 -3.34
C PHE A 54 -16.68 18.10 -3.65
N GLY A 55 -17.65 18.86 -4.16
CA GLY A 55 -17.51 20.29 -4.41
C GLY A 55 -16.41 20.63 -5.42
N VAL A 56 -16.17 19.77 -6.42
CA VAL A 56 -15.18 19.97 -7.48
C VAL A 56 -15.91 20.17 -8.80
N SER A 57 -15.79 21.35 -9.39
CA SER A 57 -16.53 21.73 -10.61
C SER A 57 -15.96 21.11 -11.89
N ALA A 58 -14.63 20.87 -11.93
CA ALA A 58 -13.99 20.29 -13.10
C ALA A 58 -14.06 18.76 -13.04
N VAL A 59 -14.99 18.17 -13.80
CA VAL A 59 -15.22 16.72 -13.85
C VAL A 59 -15.07 16.19 -15.26
N PHE A 60 -14.45 15.01 -15.37
CA PHE A 60 -14.08 14.40 -16.64
C PHE A 60 -14.49 12.93 -16.69
N THR A 61 -14.77 12.46 -17.91
CA THR A 61 -14.85 11.01 -18.22
C THR A 61 -13.65 10.54 -19.03
N ASP A 62 -12.94 11.49 -19.61
CA ASP A 62 -11.70 11.30 -20.33
C ASP A 62 -10.54 11.82 -19.48
N HIS A 63 -9.68 10.91 -19.03
CA HIS A 63 -8.55 11.24 -18.20
C HIS A 63 -7.46 12.02 -18.95
N GLU A 64 -7.33 11.83 -20.28
CA GLU A 64 -6.37 12.58 -21.09
C GLU A 64 -6.65 14.08 -21.07
N GLN A 65 -7.93 14.45 -21.16
CA GLN A 65 -8.34 15.87 -21.04
C GLN A 65 -8.02 16.42 -19.63
N MET A 66 -8.15 15.61 -18.58
CA MET A 66 -7.84 16.05 -17.23
C MET A 66 -6.32 16.24 -17.04
N VAL A 67 -5.49 15.30 -17.46
CA VAL A 67 -4.04 15.35 -17.19
C VAL A 67 -3.34 16.47 -17.99
N THR A 68 -3.90 16.92 -19.11
CA THR A 68 -3.36 18.03 -19.90
C THR A 68 -3.65 19.41 -19.32
N ARG A 69 -4.45 19.53 -18.28
CA ARG A 69 -4.73 20.83 -17.64
C ARG A 69 -3.48 21.44 -17.03
N PRO A 70 -3.23 22.75 -17.23
CA PRO A 70 -2.03 23.42 -16.68
C PRO A 70 -2.08 23.61 -15.16
N ASP A 71 -3.28 23.57 -14.56
CA ASP A 71 -3.50 23.74 -13.13
C ASP A 71 -3.46 22.39 -12.34
N ILE A 72 -3.15 21.27 -12.99
CA ILE A 72 -2.88 19.98 -12.35
C ILE A 72 -1.36 19.77 -12.27
N ASP A 73 -0.86 19.56 -11.07
CA ASP A 73 0.55 19.26 -10.78
C ASP A 73 0.74 17.77 -10.49
N VAL A 74 -0.24 17.15 -9.80
CA VAL A 74 -0.21 15.76 -9.36
C VAL A 74 -1.44 15.02 -9.86
N VAL A 75 -1.24 13.83 -10.41
CA VAL A 75 -2.33 12.90 -10.78
C VAL A 75 -2.37 11.73 -9.78
N ALA A 76 -3.48 11.59 -9.08
CA ALA A 76 -3.75 10.45 -8.20
C ALA A 76 -4.51 9.37 -8.96
N VAL A 77 -3.91 8.19 -9.13
CA VAL A 77 -4.48 7.03 -9.81
C VAL A 77 -5.04 6.06 -8.77
N THR A 78 -6.38 5.99 -8.66
CA THR A 78 -7.09 5.24 -7.62
C THR A 78 -8.09 4.21 -8.17
N VAL A 79 -7.87 3.79 -9.40
CA VAL A 79 -8.71 2.81 -10.11
C VAL A 79 -8.29 1.38 -9.78
N LYS A 80 -8.94 0.41 -10.42
CA LYS A 80 -8.52 -1.00 -10.39
C LYS A 80 -7.19 -1.20 -11.12
N VAL A 81 -6.33 -2.04 -10.57
CA VAL A 81 -4.96 -2.31 -11.06
C VAL A 81 -4.83 -2.53 -12.57
N PRO A 82 -5.73 -3.26 -13.26
CA PRO A 82 -5.62 -3.45 -14.71
C PRO A 82 -5.60 -2.16 -15.55
N HIS A 83 -6.05 -1.04 -14.97
CA HIS A 83 -6.09 0.25 -15.65
C HIS A 83 -4.93 1.19 -15.26
N HIS A 84 -4.06 0.80 -14.31
CA HIS A 84 -2.99 1.67 -13.82
C HIS A 84 -2.04 2.07 -14.94
N ARG A 85 -1.57 1.11 -15.75
CA ARG A 85 -0.58 1.35 -16.79
C ARG A 85 -1.00 2.42 -17.80
N GLU A 86 -2.24 2.38 -18.27
CA GLU A 86 -2.80 3.36 -19.20
C GLU A 86 -2.78 4.78 -18.58
N LEU A 87 -3.34 4.89 -17.37
CA LEU A 87 -3.52 6.16 -16.68
C LEU A 87 -2.21 6.77 -16.20
N VAL A 88 -1.30 5.94 -15.69
CA VAL A 88 0.06 6.37 -15.32
C VAL A 88 0.81 6.86 -16.56
N SER A 89 0.74 6.12 -17.67
CA SER A 89 1.41 6.52 -18.91
C SER A 89 0.91 7.87 -19.43
N ALA A 90 -0.39 8.11 -19.39
CA ALA A 90 -0.97 9.39 -19.81
C ALA A 90 -0.52 10.56 -18.90
N ALA A 91 -0.51 10.35 -17.58
CA ALA A 91 -0.04 11.37 -16.64
C ALA A 91 1.46 11.67 -16.80
N VAL A 92 2.29 10.65 -16.96
CA VAL A 92 3.75 10.79 -17.20
C VAL A 92 4.02 11.51 -18.52
N ALA A 93 3.33 11.15 -19.61
CA ALA A 93 3.46 11.81 -20.91
C ALA A 93 3.07 13.30 -20.85
N ALA A 94 2.14 13.66 -19.97
CA ALA A 94 1.74 15.04 -19.69
C ALA A 94 2.71 15.77 -18.71
N GLY A 95 3.77 15.12 -18.26
CA GLY A 95 4.77 15.69 -17.34
C GLY A 95 4.25 15.90 -15.91
N LYS A 96 3.21 15.21 -15.50
CA LYS A 96 2.59 15.36 -14.17
C LYS A 96 3.24 14.41 -13.16
N ALA A 97 3.46 14.87 -11.93
CA ALA A 97 3.80 13.98 -10.84
C ALA A 97 2.67 12.97 -10.61
N VAL A 98 3.00 11.73 -10.27
CA VAL A 98 2.01 10.65 -10.15
C VAL A 98 2.04 10.03 -8.77
N TYR A 99 0.88 9.97 -8.11
CA TYR A 99 0.62 9.10 -6.98
C TYR A 99 -0.25 7.94 -7.46
N CYS A 100 0.29 6.73 -7.56
CA CYS A 100 -0.47 5.54 -7.96
C CYS A 100 -0.67 4.62 -6.77
N GLU A 101 -1.88 4.07 -6.62
CA GLU A 101 -2.15 3.07 -5.58
C GLU A 101 -1.38 1.78 -5.83
N TRP A 102 -1.13 1.05 -4.73
CA TRP A 102 -0.54 -0.28 -4.75
C TRP A 102 -1.64 -1.36 -4.95
N PRO A 103 -1.37 -2.42 -5.72
CA PRO A 103 -0.17 -2.73 -6.53
C PRO A 103 0.01 -1.78 -7.71
N LEU A 104 1.27 -1.41 -8.02
CA LEU A 104 1.56 -0.48 -9.12
C LEU A 104 1.08 -1.03 -10.47
N GLY A 105 1.36 -2.31 -10.74
CA GLY A 105 0.94 -3.01 -11.96
C GLY A 105 0.31 -4.37 -11.65
N ARG A 106 -0.18 -5.05 -12.68
CA ARG A 106 -0.71 -6.41 -12.56
C ARG A 106 0.36 -7.43 -12.18
N ASP A 107 1.59 -7.15 -12.60
CA ASP A 107 2.77 -7.99 -12.43
C ASP A 107 4.05 -7.15 -12.43
N PHE A 108 5.19 -7.83 -12.34
CA PHE A 108 6.51 -7.22 -12.34
C PHE A 108 6.80 -6.45 -13.64
N ASP A 109 6.39 -6.97 -14.80
CA ASP A 109 6.66 -6.32 -16.09
C ASP A 109 5.85 -5.04 -16.25
N ASP A 110 4.57 -5.02 -15.87
CA ASP A 110 3.76 -3.80 -15.87
C ASP A 110 4.37 -2.73 -14.95
N ALA A 111 4.80 -3.10 -13.74
CA ALA A 111 5.43 -2.17 -12.80
C ALA A 111 6.76 -1.62 -13.35
N ARG A 112 7.60 -2.48 -13.92
CA ARG A 112 8.89 -2.08 -14.51
C ARG A 112 8.71 -1.12 -15.68
N VAL A 113 7.72 -1.36 -16.55
CA VAL A 113 7.43 -0.46 -17.68
C VAL A 113 7.03 0.93 -17.19
N MET A 114 6.15 1.02 -16.17
CA MET A 114 5.71 2.30 -15.61
C MET A 114 6.84 3.04 -14.90
N ALA A 115 7.68 2.33 -14.14
CA ALA A 115 8.83 2.93 -13.46
C ALA A 115 9.88 3.45 -14.46
N THR A 116 10.18 2.68 -15.51
CA THR A 116 11.10 3.10 -16.57
C THR A 116 10.56 4.34 -17.29
N LEU A 117 9.28 4.33 -17.67
CA LEU A 117 8.64 5.46 -18.34
C LEU A 117 8.73 6.75 -17.48
N ALA A 118 8.42 6.65 -16.19
CA ALA A 118 8.50 7.79 -15.28
C ALA A 118 9.94 8.33 -15.14
N ALA A 119 10.92 7.43 -15.04
CA ALA A 119 12.34 7.79 -14.95
C ALA A 119 12.83 8.48 -16.23
N ASP A 120 12.48 7.96 -17.42
CA ASP A 120 12.86 8.50 -18.72
C ASP A 120 12.29 9.92 -18.94
N HIS A 121 11.11 10.20 -18.38
CA HIS A 121 10.48 11.53 -18.44
C HIS A 121 10.87 12.44 -17.27
N GLY A 122 11.67 11.97 -16.32
CA GLY A 122 12.04 12.74 -15.12
C GLY A 122 10.86 13.08 -14.21
N VAL A 123 9.78 12.31 -14.27
CA VAL A 123 8.56 12.54 -13.50
C VAL A 123 8.70 11.99 -12.09
N ARG A 124 8.27 12.78 -11.09
CA ARG A 124 8.22 12.34 -9.70
C ARG A 124 7.03 11.42 -9.46
N THR A 125 7.29 10.35 -8.73
CA THR A 125 6.27 9.33 -8.46
C THR A 125 6.19 8.98 -6.98
N ALA A 126 5.00 8.59 -6.56
CA ALA A 126 4.74 7.97 -5.27
C ALA A 126 3.84 6.74 -5.48
N VAL A 127 4.02 5.70 -4.69
CA VAL A 127 3.16 4.52 -4.71
C VAL A 127 2.46 4.32 -3.37
N GLY A 128 1.24 3.82 -3.39
CA GLY A 128 0.36 3.63 -2.22
C GLY A 128 0.83 2.54 -1.24
N LEU A 129 2.12 2.51 -0.89
CA LEU A 129 2.70 1.68 0.16
C LEU A 129 2.75 2.45 1.49
N GLN A 130 1.64 3.05 1.86
CA GLN A 130 1.51 4.03 2.92
C GLN A 130 1.71 3.49 4.35
N ALA A 131 1.81 2.18 4.56
CA ALA A 131 2.15 1.60 5.86
C ALA A 131 3.52 2.09 6.37
N ARG A 132 4.48 2.39 5.47
CA ARG A 132 5.77 3.00 5.84
C ARG A 132 5.60 4.33 6.58
N GLN A 133 4.49 5.03 6.36
CA GLN A 133 4.19 6.31 6.99
C GLN A 133 3.46 6.18 8.34
N ALA A 134 3.08 4.96 8.76
CA ALA A 134 2.42 4.75 10.03
C ALA A 134 3.35 5.12 11.21
N PRO A 135 2.90 5.94 12.20
CA PRO A 135 3.74 6.32 13.34
C PRO A 135 4.30 5.13 14.12
N ALA A 136 3.54 4.05 14.20
CA ALA A 136 3.98 2.80 14.84
C ALA A 136 5.20 2.17 14.13
N ILE A 137 5.27 2.27 12.79
CA ILE A 137 6.44 1.80 12.02
C ILE A 137 7.65 2.70 12.28
N GLY A 138 7.44 4.01 12.37
CA GLY A 138 8.50 4.93 12.81
C GLY A 138 9.05 4.59 14.20
N LEU A 139 8.18 4.24 15.16
CA LEU A 139 8.60 3.77 16.48
C LEU A 139 9.45 2.48 16.37
N VAL A 140 9.00 1.50 15.58
CA VAL A 140 9.76 0.24 15.38
C VAL A 140 11.16 0.54 14.83
N GLN A 141 11.28 1.42 13.84
CA GLN A 141 12.57 1.83 13.28
C GLN A 141 13.48 2.50 14.32
N GLN A 142 12.93 3.42 15.13
CA GLN A 142 13.67 4.06 16.22
C GLN A 142 14.17 3.03 17.23
N LEU A 143 13.30 2.14 17.70
CA LEU A 143 13.65 1.10 18.66
C LEU A 143 14.77 0.17 18.14
N LEU A 144 14.72 -0.20 16.87
CA LEU A 144 15.78 -1.02 16.25
C LEU A 144 17.09 -0.25 16.15
N ALA A 145 17.05 1.01 15.72
CA ALA A 145 18.21 1.88 15.63
C ALA A 145 18.87 2.12 17.01
N ASP A 146 18.07 2.20 18.06
CA ASP A 146 18.52 2.35 19.46
C ASP A 146 18.99 1.02 20.08
N GLY A 147 18.98 -0.08 19.32
CA GLY A 147 19.45 -1.39 19.79
C GLY A 147 18.49 -2.07 20.78
N TYR A 148 17.20 -1.72 20.78
CA TYR A 148 16.23 -2.28 21.73
C TYR A 148 16.18 -3.80 21.73
N VAL A 149 16.26 -4.44 20.55
CA VAL A 149 16.28 -5.90 20.42
C VAL A 149 17.69 -6.49 20.31
N GLY A 150 18.74 -5.65 20.22
CA GLY A 150 20.07 -6.08 19.86
C GLY A 150 20.17 -6.46 18.37
N GLU A 151 20.97 -7.48 18.03
CA GLU A 151 21.02 -8.04 16.68
C GLU A 151 19.73 -8.79 16.37
N VAL A 152 19.11 -8.52 15.21
CA VAL A 152 17.89 -9.21 14.79
C VAL A 152 18.23 -10.63 14.32
N LEU A 153 17.68 -11.63 14.98
CA LEU A 153 17.89 -13.05 14.68
C LEU A 153 16.81 -13.59 13.73
N SER A 154 15.56 -13.19 13.96
CA SER A 154 14.45 -13.67 13.15
C SER A 154 13.26 -12.69 13.18
N THR A 155 12.40 -12.84 12.17
CA THR A 155 11.12 -12.15 12.11
C THR A 155 10.02 -13.07 11.62
N THR A 156 8.81 -12.89 12.18
CA THR A 156 7.64 -13.70 11.81
C THR A 156 6.44 -12.82 11.60
N VAL A 157 5.76 -12.98 10.46
CA VAL A 157 4.46 -12.35 10.18
C VAL A 157 3.39 -13.43 10.05
N VAL A 158 2.34 -13.32 10.83
CA VAL A 158 1.14 -14.14 10.67
C VAL A 158 -0.05 -13.22 10.49
N GLY A 159 -0.85 -13.44 9.45
CA GLY A 159 -1.96 -12.55 9.18
C GLY A 159 -3.18 -13.24 8.61
N LEU A 160 -4.33 -12.68 8.99
CA LEU A 160 -5.62 -12.97 8.40
C LEU A 160 -6.05 -11.75 7.59
N SER A 161 -6.26 -11.95 6.29
CA SER A 161 -6.87 -10.93 5.43
C SER A 161 -8.39 -10.89 5.67
N VAL A 162 -9.12 -10.23 4.81
CA VAL A 162 -10.59 -10.17 4.90
C VAL A 162 -11.24 -11.57 4.95
N PRO A 163 -12.46 -11.70 5.50
CA PRO A 163 -13.16 -12.97 5.55
C PRO A 163 -13.26 -13.62 4.18
N GLY A 164 -12.69 -14.82 4.04
CA GLY A 164 -12.76 -15.58 2.80
C GLY A 164 -14.12 -16.25 2.62
N GLY A 165 -14.50 -16.52 1.37
CA GLY A 165 -15.75 -17.20 1.02
C GLY A 165 -16.83 -16.27 0.48
N PHE A 166 -16.72 -14.97 0.72
CA PHE A 166 -17.65 -13.95 0.24
C PHE A 166 -16.89 -12.77 -0.33
N VAL A 167 -17.48 -12.08 -1.30
CA VAL A 167 -16.94 -10.85 -1.86
C VAL A 167 -18.07 -9.96 -2.36
N GLY A 168 -18.00 -8.66 -2.08
CA GLY A 168 -18.90 -7.68 -2.70
C GLY A 168 -18.61 -7.55 -4.20
N ARG A 169 -19.64 -7.41 -5.02
CA ARG A 169 -19.55 -7.30 -6.49
C ARG A 169 -18.47 -6.32 -6.99
N PRO A 170 -18.26 -5.14 -6.38
CA PRO A 170 -17.19 -4.21 -6.80
C PRO A 170 -15.79 -4.80 -6.72
N ASN A 171 -15.57 -5.74 -5.80
CA ASN A 171 -14.27 -6.36 -5.54
C ASN A 171 -14.12 -7.75 -6.19
N ALA A 172 -15.15 -8.25 -6.87
CA ALA A 172 -15.12 -9.56 -7.52
C ALA A 172 -13.97 -9.71 -8.55
N TYR A 173 -13.49 -8.61 -9.13
CA TYR A 173 -12.34 -8.62 -10.03
C TYR A 173 -11.05 -9.13 -9.36
N MET A 174 -10.94 -9.03 -8.03
CA MET A 174 -9.79 -9.51 -7.25
C MET A 174 -9.72 -11.04 -7.16
N LEU A 175 -10.78 -11.73 -7.54
CA LEU A 175 -10.81 -13.19 -7.56
C LEU A 175 -9.97 -13.78 -8.71
N ASP A 176 -9.79 -13.02 -9.78
CA ASP A 176 -8.93 -13.43 -10.90
C ASP A 176 -7.50 -12.92 -10.68
N LYS A 177 -6.54 -13.88 -10.57
CA LYS A 177 -5.13 -13.56 -10.36
C LYS A 177 -4.54 -12.69 -11.48
N ALA A 178 -5.06 -12.79 -12.69
CA ALA A 178 -4.58 -12.02 -13.84
C ALA A 178 -4.83 -10.51 -13.69
N ASN A 179 -5.73 -10.10 -12.81
CA ASN A 179 -5.98 -8.69 -12.51
C ASN A 179 -4.93 -8.06 -11.58
N GLY A 180 -3.99 -8.83 -11.05
CA GLY A 180 -2.89 -8.31 -10.24
C GLY A 180 -3.27 -7.77 -8.86
N ALA A 181 -4.54 -7.85 -8.47
CA ALA A 181 -5.04 -7.37 -7.18
C ALA A 181 -5.65 -8.54 -6.39
N ASN A 182 -4.92 -9.12 -5.46
CA ASN A 182 -5.33 -10.32 -4.72
C ASN A 182 -4.59 -10.43 -3.37
N LEU A 183 -4.75 -11.54 -2.65
CA LEU A 183 -4.10 -11.77 -1.36
C LEU A 183 -2.58 -11.59 -1.42
N LEU A 184 -1.92 -12.16 -2.45
CA LEU A 184 -0.46 -12.10 -2.60
C LEU A 184 0.00 -10.66 -2.85
N THR A 185 -0.63 -9.97 -3.77
CA THR A 185 -0.18 -8.62 -4.15
C THR A 185 -0.61 -7.55 -3.13
N ILE A 186 -1.79 -7.66 -2.52
CA ILE A 186 -2.29 -6.66 -1.57
C ILE A 186 -1.81 -6.97 -0.15
N SER A 187 -2.38 -7.97 0.52
CA SER A 187 -2.10 -8.20 1.95
C SER A 187 -0.66 -8.63 2.21
N VAL A 188 -0.15 -9.58 1.40
CA VAL A 188 1.25 -10.00 1.49
C VAL A 188 2.17 -8.88 1.00
N GLY A 189 1.85 -8.21 -0.10
CA GLY A 189 2.65 -7.12 -0.65
C GLY A 189 2.86 -5.97 0.34
N HIS A 190 1.80 -5.48 1.00
CA HIS A 190 1.93 -4.45 2.05
C HIS A 190 2.71 -4.94 3.27
N SER A 191 2.56 -6.21 3.66
CA SER A 191 3.30 -6.78 4.78
C SER A 191 4.79 -6.96 4.46
N LEU A 192 5.10 -7.42 3.24
CA LEU A 192 6.47 -7.49 2.71
C LEU A 192 7.12 -6.11 2.67
N ASP A 193 6.38 -5.11 2.19
CA ASP A 193 6.90 -3.75 2.08
C ASP A 193 7.36 -3.20 3.43
N VAL A 194 6.50 -3.31 4.44
CA VAL A 194 6.83 -2.83 5.79
C VAL A 194 7.99 -3.64 6.40
N LEU A 195 7.98 -4.97 6.25
CA LEU A 195 9.03 -5.84 6.75
C LEU A 195 10.38 -5.47 6.12
N ASN A 196 10.42 -5.37 4.80
CA ASN A 196 11.65 -5.07 4.07
C ASN A 196 12.14 -3.63 4.30
N HIS A 197 11.22 -2.66 4.43
CA HIS A 197 11.57 -1.28 4.79
C HIS A 197 12.24 -1.16 6.16
N VAL A 198 11.89 -2.04 7.09
CA VAL A 198 12.41 -2.03 8.47
C VAL A 198 13.62 -2.93 8.65
N LEU A 199 13.64 -4.12 8.03
CA LEU A 199 14.62 -5.18 8.31
C LEU A 199 15.53 -5.53 7.11
N GLY A 200 15.33 -4.89 5.95
CA GLY A 200 16.08 -5.17 4.73
C GLY A 200 15.43 -6.21 3.83
N GLU A 201 16.00 -6.37 2.64
CA GLU A 201 15.46 -7.20 1.56
C GLU A 201 15.79 -8.69 1.76
N PHE A 202 15.02 -9.56 1.09
CA PHE A 202 15.34 -10.97 0.98
C PHE A 202 16.58 -11.17 0.09
N VAL A 203 17.46 -12.06 0.48
CA VAL A 203 18.54 -12.60 -0.38
C VAL A 203 18.14 -13.91 -1.03
N GLU A 204 17.24 -14.65 -0.38
CA GLU A 204 16.65 -15.88 -0.91
C GLU A 204 15.35 -16.22 -0.19
N LEU A 205 14.45 -16.92 -0.86
CA LEU A 205 13.19 -17.35 -0.28
C LEU A 205 12.69 -18.69 -0.86
N SER A 206 11.85 -19.38 -0.08
CA SER A 206 10.98 -20.47 -0.53
C SER A 206 9.54 -20.13 -0.19
N ALA A 207 8.58 -20.55 -1.03
CA ALA A 207 7.20 -20.18 -0.83
C ALA A 207 6.22 -21.30 -1.17
N VAL A 208 5.04 -21.22 -0.54
CA VAL A 208 3.84 -21.96 -0.91
C VAL A 208 2.73 -20.96 -1.20
N SER A 209 2.08 -21.12 -2.36
CA SER A 209 0.93 -20.33 -2.78
C SER A 209 -0.17 -21.30 -3.21
N ASP A 210 -1.26 -21.39 -2.45
CA ASP A 210 -2.29 -22.41 -2.64
C ASP A 210 -3.68 -21.77 -2.70
N LEU A 211 -4.56 -22.39 -3.49
CA LEU A 211 -5.98 -22.04 -3.60
C LEU A 211 -6.83 -23.17 -3.01
N ARG A 212 -7.27 -22.99 -1.77
CA ARG A 212 -8.07 -23.99 -1.05
C ARG A 212 -9.57 -23.78 -1.19
N ARG A 213 -9.98 -22.55 -1.59
CA ARG A 213 -11.39 -22.18 -1.78
C ARG A 213 -11.59 -21.62 -3.21
N PRO A 214 -11.79 -22.49 -4.21
CA PRO A 214 -11.92 -22.06 -5.60
C PRO A 214 -13.31 -21.49 -5.96
N ARG A 215 -14.27 -21.49 -5.03
CA ARG A 215 -15.61 -20.90 -5.21
C ARG A 215 -15.89 -19.88 -4.13
N ILE A 216 -16.33 -18.70 -4.54
CA ILE A 216 -16.63 -17.56 -3.68
C ILE A 216 -18.05 -17.10 -3.96
N THR A 217 -18.77 -16.72 -2.93
CA THR A 217 -20.15 -16.20 -3.03
C THR A 217 -20.12 -14.67 -3.21
N ILE A 218 -20.83 -14.16 -4.22
CA ILE A 218 -21.11 -12.72 -4.35
C ILE A 218 -22.16 -12.33 -3.32
N GLU A 219 -21.83 -11.42 -2.42
CA GLU A 219 -22.69 -11.05 -1.27
C GLU A 219 -24.07 -10.55 -1.69
N GLU A 220 -24.12 -9.72 -2.73
CA GLU A 220 -25.38 -9.07 -3.16
C GLU A 220 -26.34 -10.01 -3.90
N THR A 221 -25.85 -11.13 -4.44
CA THR A 221 -26.67 -12.02 -5.29
C THR A 221 -26.74 -13.46 -4.80
N GLY A 222 -25.81 -13.87 -3.91
CA GLY A 222 -25.65 -15.28 -3.53
C GLY A 222 -25.04 -16.16 -4.64
N GLU A 223 -24.69 -15.59 -5.78
CA GLU A 223 -24.06 -16.30 -6.90
C GLU A 223 -22.69 -16.82 -6.50
N GLN A 224 -22.39 -18.08 -6.88
CA GLN A 224 -21.04 -18.63 -6.71
C GLN A 224 -20.22 -18.45 -7.99
N VAL A 225 -19.06 -17.81 -7.84
CA VAL A 225 -18.11 -17.54 -8.92
C VAL A 225 -16.78 -18.25 -8.67
N LEU A 226 -16.03 -18.50 -9.75
CA LEU A 226 -14.71 -19.11 -9.65
C LEU A 226 -13.66 -18.06 -9.23
N LYS A 227 -12.73 -18.52 -8.41
CA LYS A 227 -11.52 -17.80 -8.01
C LYS A 227 -10.30 -18.51 -8.58
N THR A 228 -9.33 -17.75 -9.06
CA THR A 228 -8.03 -18.23 -9.52
C THR A 228 -6.87 -17.73 -8.67
N ALA A 229 -7.09 -16.67 -7.88
CA ALA A 229 -6.11 -16.14 -6.96
C ALA A 229 -5.97 -17.05 -5.71
N ALA A 230 -4.73 -17.22 -5.23
CA ALA A 230 -4.44 -17.99 -4.02
C ALA A 230 -5.11 -17.38 -2.78
N ASP A 231 -5.42 -18.21 -1.79
CA ASP A 231 -5.98 -17.83 -0.49
C ASP A 231 -5.10 -18.25 0.70
N GLN A 232 -3.98 -18.92 0.44
CA GLN A 232 -2.95 -19.32 1.41
C GLN A 232 -1.58 -18.97 0.84
N ILE A 233 -0.84 -18.09 1.51
CA ILE A 233 0.53 -17.70 1.10
C ILE A 233 1.45 -17.87 2.29
N ALA A 234 2.45 -18.74 2.16
CA ALA A 234 3.52 -18.90 3.13
C ALA A 234 4.87 -18.67 2.46
N VAL A 235 5.74 -17.91 3.12
CA VAL A 235 7.09 -17.58 2.65
C VAL A 235 8.06 -17.77 3.80
N ILE A 236 9.22 -18.36 3.52
CA ILE A 236 10.35 -18.42 4.43
C ILE A 236 11.61 -18.04 3.68
N GLY A 237 12.50 -17.28 4.30
CA GLY A 237 13.72 -16.85 3.63
C GLY A 237 14.74 -16.22 4.57
N THR A 238 15.82 -15.73 3.98
CA THR A 238 16.91 -15.03 4.68
C THR A 238 16.94 -13.59 4.20
N LEU A 239 17.02 -12.65 5.14
CA LEU A 239 17.17 -11.22 4.84
C LEU A 239 18.65 -10.86 4.64
N THR A 240 18.90 -9.67 4.07
CA THR A 240 20.26 -9.13 3.88
C THR A 240 21.05 -9.01 5.17
N SER A 241 20.40 -8.85 6.31
CA SER A 241 21.00 -8.87 7.64
C SER A 241 21.43 -10.26 8.12
N GLY A 242 21.05 -11.33 7.41
CA GLY A 242 21.20 -12.73 7.86
C GLY A 242 20.03 -13.24 8.69
N ALA A 243 19.09 -12.40 9.10
CA ALA A 243 17.94 -12.80 9.88
C ALA A 243 17.00 -13.74 9.10
N THR A 244 16.47 -14.76 9.79
CA THR A 244 15.46 -15.66 9.22
C THR A 244 14.10 -14.98 9.23
N ALA A 245 13.40 -14.96 8.09
CA ALA A 245 12.06 -14.42 7.97
C ALA A 245 11.04 -15.51 7.65
N SER A 246 9.86 -15.46 8.28
CA SER A 246 8.71 -16.30 7.96
C SER A 246 7.44 -15.46 7.87
N ILE A 247 6.64 -15.73 6.85
CA ILE A 247 5.38 -15.01 6.60
C ILE A 247 4.30 -16.04 6.28
N HIS A 248 3.15 -15.95 6.94
CA HIS A 248 1.96 -16.72 6.56
C HIS A 248 0.72 -15.81 6.62
N ILE A 249 0.23 -15.42 5.46
CA ILE A 249 -1.00 -14.64 5.31
C ILE A 249 -2.04 -15.47 4.56
N ARG A 250 -3.27 -15.46 5.07
CA ARG A 250 -4.36 -16.32 4.58
C ARG A 250 -5.71 -15.62 4.61
N GLU A 251 -6.64 -16.13 3.82
CA GLU A 251 -8.07 -15.86 3.97
C GLU A 251 -8.71 -16.92 4.88
N ALA A 252 -9.65 -16.51 5.74
CA ALA A 252 -10.43 -17.41 6.56
C ALA A 252 -11.86 -16.87 6.76
N VAL A 253 -12.81 -17.76 7.10
CA VAL A 253 -14.23 -17.38 7.26
C VAL A 253 -14.50 -16.70 8.60
N ALA A 254 -13.83 -17.15 9.64
CA ALA A 254 -14.00 -16.67 11.01
C ALA A 254 -12.75 -15.93 11.48
N GLY A 255 -12.92 -15.13 12.51
CA GLY A 255 -11.82 -14.40 13.16
C GLY A 255 -10.67 -15.31 13.58
N GLY A 256 -9.50 -14.72 13.67
CA GLY A 256 -8.25 -15.39 14.01
C GLY A 256 -7.25 -14.41 14.58
N THR A 257 -5.97 -14.64 14.32
CA THR A 257 -4.85 -13.83 14.87
C THR A 257 -4.89 -12.35 14.45
N GLY A 258 -5.70 -11.96 13.45
CA GLY A 258 -5.64 -10.63 12.87
C GLY A 258 -4.32 -10.45 12.10
N TYR A 259 -3.50 -9.49 12.52
CA TYR A 259 -2.13 -9.29 12.07
C TYR A 259 -1.19 -9.36 13.27
N LEU A 260 -0.15 -10.17 13.17
CA LEU A 260 0.93 -10.27 14.13
C LEU A 260 2.25 -10.24 13.37
N TRP A 261 3.10 -9.29 13.71
CA TRP A 261 4.48 -9.23 13.25
C TRP A 261 5.41 -9.20 14.47
N GLU A 262 6.28 -10.20 14.60
CA GLU A 262 7.29 -10.30 15.66
C GLU A 262 8.67 -10.12 15.09
N ILE A 263 9.52 -9.38 15.81
CA ILE A 263 10.95 -9.19 15.54
C ILE A 263 11.70 -9.64 16.78
N ASN A 264 12.49 -10.70 16.64
CA ASN A 264 13.24 -11.29 17.73
C ASN A 264 14.74 -11.01 17.55
N GLY A 265 15.37 -10.51 18.59
CA GLY A 265 16.80 -10.24 18.60
C GLY A 265 17.50 -10.81 19.82
N THR A 266 18.80 -10.53 19.92
CA THR A 266 19.67 -11.04 20.99
C THR A 266 19.35 -10.48 22.38
N GLU A 267 18.72 -9.30 22.45
CA GLU A 267 18.44 -8.60 23.70
C GLU A 267 16.96 -8.39 24.00
N GLY A 268 16.10 -8.55 23.00
CA GLY A 268 14.67 -8.30 23.16
C GLY A 268 13.81 -8.73 21.98
N THR A 269 12.53 -8.45 22.11
CA THR A 269 11.51 -8.75 21.10
C THR A 269 10.59 -7.56 20.93
N LEU A 270 10.19 -7.27 19.69
CA LEU A 270 9.09 -6.39 19.35
C LEU A 270 7.93 -7.19 18.77
N ARG A 271 6.70 -6.77 19.10
CA ARG A 271 5.47 -7.34 18.59
C ARG A 271 4.59 -6.22 18.07
N ILE A 272 4.20 -6.30 16.80
CA ILE A 272 3.32 -5.36 16.13
C ILE A 272 2.02 -6.09 15.79
N THR A 273 0.87 -5.53 16.19
CA THR A 273 -0.43 -6.15 15.99
C THR A 273 -1.42 -5.20 15.36
N ALA A 274 -2.40 -5.77 14.63
CA ALA A 274 -3.58 -5.09 14.11
C ALA A 274 -4.75 -6.08 13.93
N ASP A 275 -5.93 -5.56 13.64
CA ASP A 275 -7.16 -6.37 13.52
C ASP A 275 -7.15 -7.31 12.30
N ALA A 276 -6.43 -6.94 11.23
CA ALA A 276 -6.30 -7.75 10.02
C ALA A 276 -4.95 -7.50 9.31
N ALA A 277 -4.59 -8.37 8.38
CA ALA A 277 -3.35 -8.30 7.59
C ALA A 277 -3.38 -7.20 6.51
N HIS A 278 -3.68 -5.99 6.98
CA HIS A 278 -3.65 -4.75 6.22
C HIS A 278 -3.01 -3.64 7.05
N PRO A 279 -1.67 -3.71 7.28
CA PRO A 279 -0.94 -2.76 8.13
C PRO A 279 -1.02 -1.32 7.63
N GLN A 280 -1.39 -1.12 6.38
CA GLN A 280 -1.59 0.20 5.77
C GLN A 280 -2.93 0.85 6.13
N ILE A 281 -3.93 0.05 6.57
CA ILE A 281 -5.30 0.52 6.84
C ILE A 281 -5.59 0.56 8.34
N PHE A 282 -5.29 -0.52 9.04
CA PHE A 282 -5.62 -0.68 10.45
C PHE A 282 -4.59 -0.01 11.36
N PRO A 283 -5.01 0.57 12.49
CA PRO A 283 -4.09 1.04 13.52
C PRO A 283 -3.17 -0.09 13.99
N LEU A 284 -1.89 0.23 14.14
CA LEU A 284 -0.89 -0.71 14.63
C LEU A 284 -0.58 -0.43 16.10
N THR A 285 -0.56 -1.48 16.92
CA THR A 285 -0.07 -1.45 18.31
C THR A 285 1.32 -2.09 18.34
N VAL A 286 2.25 -1.44 19.05
CA VAL A 286 3.61 -1.94 19.27
C VAL A 286 3.75 -2.36 20.72
N ALA A 287 4.24 -3.56 20.96
CA ALA A 287 4.65 -4.03 22.29
C ALA A 287 6.09 -4.55 22.22
N GLY A 288 6.80 -4.49 23.32
CA GLY A 288 8.18 -4.95 23.38
C GLY A 288 8.56 -5.50 24.74
N ALA A 289 9.57 -6.38 24.74
CA ALA A 289 10.21 -6.90 25.94
C ALA A 289 11.71 -6.92 25.76
N ARG A 290 12.47 -6.72 26.85
CA ARG A 290 13.91 -6.93 26.90
C ARG A 290 14.26 -8.05 27.89
N GLY A 291 15.32 -8.79 27.57
CA GLY A 291 15.78 -9.92 28.38
C GLY A 291 14.69 -10.99 28.51
N ARG A 292 14.30 -11.31 29.73
CA ARG A 292 13.26 -12.32 30.06
C ARG A 292 11.93 -11.69 30.45
N GLY A 293 11.74 -10.42 30.12
CA GLY A 293 10.49 -9.71 30.41
C GLY A 293 9.33 -10.17 29.51
N GLU A 294 8.11 -9.89 29.94
CA GLU A 294 6.91 -10.04 29.11
C GLU A 294 6.71 -8.80 28.22
N PRO A 295 6.23 -8.98 26.99
CA PRO A 295 5.94 -7.84 26.12
C PRO A 295 4.88 -6.90 26.73
N ALA A 296 5.22 -5.62 26.85
CA ALA A 296 4.31 -4.56 27.26
C ALA A 296 4.13 -3.55 26.12
N GLU A 297 2.97 -2.92 26.07
CA GLU A 297 2.67 -1.90 25.07
C GLU A 297 3.65 -0.72 25.17
N LEU A 298 4.17 -0.30 24.03
CA LEU A 298 5.07 0.84 23.87
C LEU A 298 4.32 1.99 23.22
N ALA A 299 4.19 3.09 23.95
CA ALA A 299 3.50 4.26 23.43
C ALA A 299 4.25 4.86 22.24
N VAL A 300 3.52 5.16 21.17
CA VAL A 300 4.09 5.88 20.03
C VAL A 300 4.37 7.33 20.44
N PRO A 301 5.61 7.82 20.29
CA PRO A 301 5.98 9.18 20.68
C PRO A 301 5.18 10.25 19.94
N ALA A 302 4.93 11.38 20.64
CA ALA A 302 4.14 12.49 20.11
C ALA A 302 4.76 13.09 18.83
N GLU A 303 6.09 13.15 18.75
CA GLU A 303 6.81 13.64 17.57
C GLU A 303 6.53 12.83 16.30
N LEU A 304 6.25 11.54 16.42
CA LEU A 304 5.86 10.69 15.29
C LEU A 304 4.39 10.90 14.90
N THR A 305 3.50 11.06 15.86
CA THR A 305 2.07 11.24 15.61
C THR A 305 1.71 12.66 15.18
N GLN A 306 2.45 13.66 15.66
CA GLN A 306 2.22 15.08 15.43
C GLN A 306 3.10 15.69 14.32
N LYS A 307 3.86 14.88 13.60
CA LYS A 307 4.69 15.37 12.48
C LYS A 307 3.91 16.22 11.48
N TRP A 308 2.63 15.91 11.28
CA TRP A 308 1.68 16.67 10.47
C TRP A 308 0.39 16.93 11.25
N PRO A 309 0.31 18.02 12.01
CA PRO A 309 -0.81 18.29 12.92
C PRO A 309 -2.18 18.38 12.25
N THR A 310 -2.24 18.82 10.99
CA THR A 310 -3.48 18.91 10.21
C THR A 310 -4.14 17.56 9.97
N LEU A 311 -3.37 16.46 10.07
CA LEU A 311 -3.87 15.09 9.89
C LEU A 311 -4.41 14.45 11.18
N THR A 312 -4.30 15.12 12.33
CA THR A 312 -4.68 14.54 13.63
C THR A 312 -6.14 14.06 13.66
N GLY A 313 -7.04 14.80 13.01
CA GLY A 313 -8.47 14.43 12.91
C GLY A 313 -8.74 13.18 12.06
N LEU A 314 -7.74 12.65 11.34
CA LEU A 314 -7.86 11.45 10.50
C LEU A 314 -7.30 10.19 11.18
N GLN A 315 -6.73 10.31 12.38
CA GLN A 315 -6.17 9.15 13.09
C GLN A 315 -7.21 8.03 13.24
N GLY A 316 -6.79 6.79 13.04
CA GLY A 316 -7.66 5.62 13.07
C GLY A 316 -8.51 5.42 11.81
N THR A 317 -8.40 6.29 10.80
CA THR A 317 -9.09 6.14 9.51
C THR A 317 -8.10 5.71 8.41
N PRO A 318 -8.58 5.12 7.30
CA PRO A 318 -7.75 4.81 6.14
C PRO A 318 -7.04 6.04 5.54
N ALA A 319 -7.62 7.23 5.68
CA ALA A 319 -7.06 8.48 5.17
C ALA A 319 -5.81 8.96 5.91
N TYR A 320 -5.56 8.49 7.13
CA TYR A 320 -4.45 8.99 7.94
C TYR A 320 -3.08 8.71 7.32
N ASN A 321 -2.78 7.44 7.02
CA ASN A 321 -1.49 7.08 6.42
C ASN A 321 -1.35 7.58 4.98
N VAL A 322 -2.45 7.66 4.23
CA VAL A 322 -2.49 8.27 2.89
C VAL A 322 -2.16 9.76 2.96
N GLY A 323 -2.73 10.49 3.94
CA GLY A 323 -2.41 11.91 4.17
C GLY A 323 -0.94 12.12 4.52
N ARG A 324 -0.38 11.25 5.35
CA ARG A 324 1.05 11.28 5.70
C ARG A 324 1.94 11.01 4.47
N ALA A 325 1.53 10.10 3.60
CA ALA A 325 2.24 9.84 2.34
C ALA A 325 2.17 11.06 1.41
N TYR A 326 1.02 11.73 1.28
CA TYR A 326 0.91 12.97 0.52
C TYR A 326 1.77 14.11 1.11
N ALA A 327 1.78 14.27 2.43
CA ALA A 327 2.60 15.29 3.09
C ALA A 327 4.11 15.03 2.87
N ALA A 328 4.54 13.78 2.88
CA ALA A 328 5.90 13.38 2.54
C ALA A 328 6.20 13.60 1.04
N PHE A 329 5.24 13.29 0.17
CA PHE A 329 5.38 13.49 -1.28
C PHE A 329 5.51 14.98 -1.65
N ALA A 330 4.74 15.86 -1.00
CA ALA A 330 4.91 17.30 -1.20
C ALA A 330 6.33 17.77 -0.85
N ALA A 331 6.90 17.27 0.25
CA ALA A 331 8.27 17.60 0.63
C ALA A 331 9.30 17.09 -0.40
N ASP A 332 9.07 15.91 -0.99
CA ASP A 332 9.93 15.38 -2.06
C ASP A 332 9.81 16.20 -3.35
N LEU A 333 8.62 16.71 -3.68
CA LEU A 333 8.39 17.58 -4.84
C LEU A 333 9.09 18.94 -4.68
N ASP A 334 9.05 19.52 -3.49
CA ASP A 334 9.59 20.85 -3.20
C ASP A 334 11.14 20.86 -3.16
N ASN A 335 11.74 19.87 -2.54
CA ASN A 335 13.18 19.82 -2.34
C ASN A 335 14.00 19.50 -3.60
N GLY A 336 13.37 19.18 -4.75
CA GLY A 336 14.06 18.84 -6.01
C GLY A 336 15.02 17.64 -5.87
N THR A 337 15.22 17.15 -4.65
CA THR A 337 16.07 16.00 -4.34
C THR A 337 15.27 14.72 -4.60
N ARG A 338 15.95 13.66 -5.02
CA ARG A 338 15.42 12.30 -4.98
C ARG A 338 15.38 11.84 -3.50
N GLY A 339 14.60 12.56 -2.69
CA GLY A 339 14.34 12.15 -1.32
C GLY A 339 13.38 10.98 -1.34
N HIS A 340 13.66 9.94 -0.58
CA HIS A 340 12.81 8.77 -0.43
C HIS A 340 11.91 8.92 0.81
N ALA A 341 11.30 10.09 0.98
CA ALA A 341 10.36 10.30 2.09
C ALA A 341 9.06 9.50 1.90
N VAL A 342 8.72 9.21 0.64
CA VAL A 342 7.61 8.33 0.27
C VAL A 342 8.11 7.26 -0.70
N PRO A 343 7.59 6.00 -0.65
CA PRO A 343 7.97 4.99 -1.63
C PRO A 343 7.57 5.42 -3.04
N ASP A 344 8.48 5.25 -3.99
CA ASP A 344 8.31 5.59 -5.39
C ASP A 344 8.06 4.35 -6.28
N PHE A 345 8.06 4.53 -7.60
CA PHE A 345 7.87 3.42 -8.53
C PHE A 345 9.07 2.46 -8.58
N ALA A 346 10.26 2.87 -8.20
CA ALA A 346 11.40 1.96 -8.08
C ALA A 346 11.23 1.03 -6.87
N ASP A 347 10.76 1.56 -5.73
CA ASP A 347 10.36 0.73 -4.58
C ASP A 347 9.26 -0.26 -4.96
N ALA A 348 8.27 0.19 -5.75
CA ALA A 348 7.21 -0.68 -6.22
C ALA A 348 7.75 -1.83 -7.09
N VAL A 349 8.70 -1.57 -7.98
CA VAL A 349 9.36 -2.61 -8.80
C VAL A 349 10.04 -3.64 -7.90
N GLN A 350 10.78 -3.23 -6.86
CA GLN A 350 11.40 -4.15 -5.91
C GLN A 350 10.37 -5.05 -5.21
N ARG A 351 9.22 -4.48 -4.79
CA ARG A 351 8.13 -5.29 -4.19
C ARG A 351 7.53 -6.27 -5.18
N HIS A 352 7.31 -5.87 -6.43
CA HIS A 352 6.84 -6.77 -7.49
C HIS A 352 7.86 -7.87 -7.82
N GLU A 353 9.16 -7.59 -7.73
CA GLU A 353 10.22 -8.59 -7.92
C GLU A 353 10.16 -9.68 -6.85
N VAL A 354 9.99 -9.31 -5.56
CA VAL A 354 9.80 -10.28 -4.46
C VAL A 354 8.52 -11.08 -4.67
N ILE A 355 7.42 -10.46 -5.09
CA ILE A 355 6.17 -11.17 -5.39
C ILE A 355 6.38 -12.19 -6.53
N ALA A 356 7.06 -11.80 -7.61
CA ALA A 356 7.39 -12.70 -8.71
C ALA A 356 8.31 -13.86 -8.26
N ALA A 357 9.24 -13.61 -7.33
CA ALA A 357 10.07 -14.67 -6.74
C ALA A 357 9.24 -15.65 -5.89
N ILE A 358 8.26 -15.17 -5.13
CA ILE A 358 7.30 -16.01 -4.40
C ILE A 358 6.52 -16.91 -5.37
N GLU A 359 6.00 -16.35 -6.47
CA GLU A 359 5.28 -17.12 -7.49
C GLU A 359 6.18 -18.19 -8.15
N ARG A 360 7.41 -17.82 -8.51
CA ARG A 360 8.39 -18.78 -9.09
C ARG A 360 8.71 -19.91 -8.11
N SER A 361 8.98 -19.57 -6.85
CA SER A 361 9.29 -20.58 -5.82
C SER A 361 8.10 -21.51 -5.58
N ALA A 362 6.89 -20.97 -5.46
CA ALA A 362 5.69 -21.77 -5.26
C ALA A 362 5.38 -22.69 -6.45
N ALA A 363 5.69 -22.26 -7.69
CA ALA A 363 5.46 -23.06 -8.88
C ALA A 363 6.50 -24.17 -9.08
N SER A 364 7.77 -23.91 -8.76
CA SER A 364 8.88 -24.87 -8.92
C SER A 364 9.09 -25.78 -7.71
N GLY A 365 8.68 -25.36 -6.51
CA GLY A 365 9.03 -25.99 -5.25
C GLY A 365 10.48 -25.73 -4.83
N GLU A 366 11.20 -24.86 -5.53
CA GLU A 366 12.61 -24.59 -5.28
C GLU A 366 12.80 -23.26 -4.54
N ARG A 367 13.94 -23.14 -3.84
CA ARG A 367 14.41 -21.89 -3.26
C ARG A 367 14.89 -20.95 -4.36
N VAL A 368 14.42 -19.70 -4.33
CA VAL A 368 14.78 -18.65 -5.28
C VAL A 368 15.76 -17.67 -4.63
N LYS A 369 16.86 -17.35 -5.31
CA LYS A 369 17.78 -16.25 -4.96
C LYS A 369 17.25 -14.94 -5.58
N MET A 370 17.39 -13.85 -4.81
CA MET A 370 17.03 -12.52 -5.23
C MET A 370 18.17 -11.82 -5.97
#